data_6635fc06bd8aae3b4494b91b74189d3f
#
_entry.id   6635fc06bd8aae3b4494b91b74189d3f
#
_cell.length_a   1.000
_cell.length_b   1.000
_cell.length_c   1.000
_cell.angle_alpha   90.00
_cell.angle_beta   90.00
_cell.angle_gamma   90.00
#
_symmetry.space_group_name_H-M   'P 1'
#
loop_
_entity.id
_entity.type
_entity.pdbx_description
1 polymer ?
#
loop_
_entity_poly.entity_id
_entity_poly.type
_entity_poly.pdbx_seq_one_letter_code
_entity_poly.pdbx_strand_id
1 'polypeptide(L)'
;MDRTPVTHTATDRTLGHFPSGRDVSVTVHRYEGGPGPTVFVQAAQHGIELNGPAALRRLHARLVDAEIAGTVVAVPVANPLAFDHRSYLTPEAYDAFNSNFNRIWPGDGDGSFQERLVANIWPLVEAADAAIDLHTGMPEMLEHVRFR
;
A
#
# COMPACT_ATOMS: atom_id res chain seq x y z
N MET A 1 -10.11 -19.02 17.29
CA MET A 1 -10.07 -18.88 15.83
C MET A 1 -9.15 -19.95 15.30
N ASP A 2 -9.62 -20.75 14.38
CA ASP A 2 -8.83 -21.84 13.81
C ASP A 2 -7.82 -21.27 12.82
N ARG A 3 -6.56 -21.58 13.05
CA ARG A 3 -5.46 -21.22 12.14
C ARG A 3 -5.33 -22.30 11.08
N THR A 4 -5.05 -21.91 9.86
CA THR A 4 -4.70 -22.82 8.77
C THR A 4 -3.47 -22.33 8.03
N PRO A 5 -2.75 -23.23 7.31
CA PRO A 5 -1.66 -22.83 6.45
C PRO A 5 -2.06 -21.73 5.48
N VAL A 6 -1.17 -20.79 5.28
CA VAL A 6 -1.41 -19.63 4.41
C VAL A 6 -1.41 -20.05 2.95
N THR A 7 -2.43 -19.63 2.21
CA THR A 7 -2.41 -19.55 0.75
C THR A 7 -2.00 -18.14 0.33
N HIS A 8 -0.94 -18.00 -0.46
CA HIS A 8 -0.45 -16.71 -0.94
C HIS A 8 -0.75 -16.52 -2.43
N THR A 9 -1.26 -15.34 -2.76
CA THR A 9 -1.40 -14.86 -4.14
C THR A 9 -0.81 -13.46 -4.28
N ALA A 10 -0.29 -13.14 -5.47
CA ALA A 10 0.16 -11.81 -5.83
C ALA A 10 -0.45 -11.44 -7.18
N THR A 11 -1.10 -10.29 -7.25
CA THR A 11 -1.77 -9.79 -8.45
C THR A 11 -1.48 -8.32 -8.66
N ASP A 12 -1.33 -7.90 -9.91
CA ASP A 12 -1.23 -6.49 -10.23
C ASP A 12 -2.62 -5.87 -10.29
N ARG A 13 -2.78 -4.74 -9.62
CA ARG A 13 -3.97 -3.91 -9.64
C ARG A 13 -3.66 -2.62 -10.36
N THR A 14 -4.29 -2.40 -11.49
CA THR A 14 -4.21 -1.13 -12.22
C THR A 14 -4.94 -0.04 -11.45
N LEU A 15 -4.24 1.05 -11.17
CA LEU A 15 -4.76 2.23 -10.49
C LEU A 15 -5.20 3.32 -11.46
N GLY A 16 -4.63 3.34 -12.64
CA GLY A 16 -4.93 4.32 -13.69
C GLY A 16 -4.04 4.14 -14.91
N HIS A 17 -4.22 5.03 -15.87
CA HIS A 17 -3.47 5.00 -17.14
C HIS A 17 -2.87 6.38 -17.43
N PHE A 18 -1.66 6.39 -17.95
CA PHE A 18 -1.10 7.59 -18.58
C PHE A 18 -1.82 7.88 -19.91
N PRO A 19 -1.75 9.14 -20.41
CA PRO A 19 -2.27 9.46 -21.74
C PRO A 19 -1.66 8.61 -22.87
N SER A 20 -0.47 8.05 -22.66
CA SER A 20 0.20 7.11 -23.59
C SER A 20 -0.42 5.71 -23.59
N GLY A 21 -1.40 5.41 -22.73
CA GLY A 21 -2.00 4.10 -22.55
C GLY A 21 -1.22 3.17 -21.61
N ARG A 22 -0.08 3.62 -21.06
CA ARG A 22 0.70 2.84 -20.09
C ARG A 22 -0.01 2.82 -18.74
N ASP A 23 -0.09 1.64 -18.12
CA ASP A 23 -0.69 1.46 -16.81
C ASP A 23 0.18 2.01 -15.68
N VAL A 24 -0.50 2.51 -14.64
CA VAL A 24 0.05 2.69 -13.30
C VAL A 24 -0.56 1.61 -12.43
N SER A 25 0.26 0.70 -11.92
CA SER A 25 -0.21 -0.47 -11.17
C SER A 25 0.55 -0.63 -9.87
N VAL A 26 -0.07 -1.31 -8.91
CA VAL A 26 0.55 -1.80 -7.67
C VAL A 26 0.41 -3.31 -7.60
N THR A 27 1.38 -3.99 -7.00
CA THR A 27 1.23 -5.41 -6.69
C THR A 27 0.52 -5.56 -5.36
N VAL A 28 -0.58 -6.30 -5.35
CA VAL A 28 -1.36 -6.66 -4.15
C VAL A 28 -1.02 -8.10 -3.78
N HIS A 29 -0.44 -8.28 -2.61
CA HIS A 29 -0.21 -9.59 -2.01
C HIS A 29 -1.36 -9.92 -1.07
N ARG A 30 -1.87 -11.15 -1.15
CA ARG A 30 -2.92 -11.65 -0.29
C ARG A 30 -2.47 -12.95 0.36
N TYR A 31 -2.56 -13.01 1.68
CA TYR A 31 -2.21 -14.16 2.51
C TYR A 31 -3.47 -14.60 3.25
N GLU A 32 -4.04 -15.71 2.87
CA GLU A 32 -5.29 -16.23 3.40
C GLU A 32 -5.06 -17.47 4.25
N GLY A 33 -5.50 -17.41 5.50
CA GLY A 33 -5.53 -18.54 6.41
C GLY A 33 -6.97 -18.96 6.75
N GLY A 34 -7.19 -19.44 7.98
CA GLY A 34 -8.51 -19.81 8.49
C GLY A 34 -9.43 -18.60 8.65
N PRO A 35 -10.70 -18.82 9.08
CA PRO A 35 -11.64 -17.75 9.34
C PRO A 35 -11.12 -16.73 10.36
N GLY A 36 -11.26 -15.43 10.05
CA GLY A 36 -10.79 -14.35 10.93
C GLY A 36 -10.81 -12.99 10.25
N PRO A 37 -10.26 -11.96 10.92
CA PRO A 37 -10.27 -10.60 10.41
C PRO A 37 -9.35 -10.43 9.19
N THR A 38 -9.66 -9.41 8.40
CA THR A 38 -8.79 -8.93 7.33
C THR A 38 -7.98 -7.73 7.81
N VAL A 39 -6.67 -7.78 7.64
CA VAL A 39 -5.75 -6.65 7.91
C VAL A 39 -5.15 -6.19 6.60
N PHE A 40 -5.37 -4.91 6.27
CA PHE A 40 -4.68 -4.25 5.17
C PHE A 40 -3.38 -3.62 5.68
N VAL A 41 -2.30 -3.75 4.93
CA VAL A 41 -1.04 -3.07 5.22
C VAL A 41 -0.41 -2.52 3.96
N GLN A 42 0.03 -1.26 4.02
CA GLN A 42 0.74 -0.62 2.91
C GLN A 42 2.00 0.08 3.36
N ALA A 43 2.84 0.43 2.39
CA ALA A 43 4.06 1.20 2.59
C ALA A 43 4.37 2.06 1.36
N ALA A 44 5.40 2.89 1.47
CA ALA A 44 5.92 3.74 0.40
C ALA A 44 4.85 4.62 -0.27
N GLN A 45 4.03 5.30 0.54
CA GLN A 45 3.28 6.47 0.07
C GLN A 45 4.25 7.60 -0.35
N HIS A 46 5.39 7.70 0.36
CA HIS A 46 6.52 8.53 -0.03
C HIS A 46 7.63 7.63 -0.60
N GLY A 47 8.11 7.96 -1.81
CA GLY A 47 8.93 7.03 -2.59
C GLY A 47 10.34 6.76 -2.04
N ILE A 48 10.85 7.59 -1.12
CA ILE A 48 12.15 7.39 -0.47
C ILE A 48 12.07 6.58 0.84
N GLU A 49 10.88 6.27 1.31
CA GLU A 49 10.65 5.57 2.58
C GLU A 49 10.77 4.05 2.41
N LEU A 50 12.00 3.54 2.37
CA LEU A 50 12.29 2.16 2.01
C LEU A 50 12.12 1.16 3.16
N ASN A 51 12.05 1.61 4.42
CA ASN A 51 11.95 0.71 5.58
C ASN A 51 10.64 -0.08 5.59
N GLY A 52 9.53 0.56 5.20
CA GLY A 52 8.23 -0.09 5.07
C GLY A 52 8.23 -1.25 4.06
N PRO A 53 8.60 -1.03 2.79
CA PRO A 53 8.75 -2.10 1.80
C PRO A 53 9.69 -3.22 2.25
N ALA A 54 10.83 -2.87 2.88
CA ALA A 54 11.77 -3.84 3.41
C ALA A 54 11.17 -4.69 4.55
N ALA A 55 10.37 -4.07 5.43
CA ALA A 55 9.64 -4.77 6.48
C ALA A 55 8.59 -5.73 5.90
N LEU A 56 7.81 -5.29 4.90
CA LEU A 56 6.82 -6.13 4.23
C LEU A 56 7.46 -7.31 3.48
N ARG A 57 8.63 -7.12 2.87
CA ARG A 57 9.39 -8.22 2.28
C ARG A 57 9.80 -9.27 3.33
N ARG A 58 10.20 -8.84 4.54
CA ARG A 58 10.53 -9.77 5.64
C ARG A 58 9.27 -10.45 6.19
N LEU A 59 8.17 -9.72 6.25
CA LEU A 59 6.88 -10.25 6.65
C LEU A 59 6.40 -11.33 5.67
N HIS A 60 6.53 -11.09 4.35
CA HIS A 60 6.24 -12.07 3.31
C HIS A 60 6.92 -13.42 3.58
N ALA A 61 8.24 -13.40 3.81
CA ALA A 61 9.01 -14.61 4.07
C ALA A 61 8.55 -15.40 5.30
N ARG A 62 7.88 -14.74 6.25
CA ARG A 62 7.29 -15.39 7.43
C ARG A 62 5.86 -15.85 7.20
N LEU A 63 5.08 -15.09 6.44
CA LEU A 63 3.66 -15.39 6.22
C LEU A 63 3.47 -16.59 5.32
N VAL A 64 4.30 -16.77 4.29
CA VAL A 64 4.14 -17.87 3.32
C VAL A 64 4.26 -19.26 3.96
N ASP A 65 4.97 -19.37 5.08
CA ASP A 65 5.16 -20.61 5.83
C ASP A 65 4.35 -20.62 7.14
N ALA A 66 3.46 -19.66 7.35
CA ALA A 66 2.71 -19.52 8.59
C ALA A 66 1.36 -20.23 8.55
N GLU A 67 0.79 -20.43 9.75
CA GLU A 67 -0.62 -20.70 9.97
C GLU A 67 -1.27 -19.50 10.64
N ILE A 68 -2.28 -18.91 10.00
CA ILE A 68 -3.00 -17.75 10.51
C ILE A 68 -4.51 -17.99 10.54
N ALA A 69 -5.20 -17.18 11.34
CA ALA A 69 -6.65 -17.00 11.26
C ALA A 69 -6.91 -15.60 10.69
N GLY A 70 -7.63 -15.52 9.58
CA GLY A 70 -7.89 -14.28 8.86
C GLY A 70 -7.05 -14.10 7.60
N THR A 71 -7.02 -12.88 7.12
CA THR A 71 -6.37 -12.50 5.86
C THR A 71 -5.45 -11.29 6.07
N VAL A 72 -4.27 -11.30 5.46
CA VAL A 72 -3.43 -10.12 5.32
C VAL A 72 -3.40 -9.70 3.85
N VAL A 73 -3.76 -8.45 3.58
CA VAL A 73 -3.65 -7.82 2.24
C VAL A 73 -2.53 -6.79 2.31
N ALA A 74 -1.47 -6.97 1.51
CA ALA A 74 -0.31 -6.08 1.56
C ALA A 74 -0.04 -5.40 0.21
N VAL A 75 0.18 -4.09 0.25
CA VAL A 75 0.63 -3.26 -0.88
C VAL A 75 2.00 -2.66 -0.52
N PRO A 76 3.11 -3.29 -0.91
CA PRO A 76 4.45 -2.86 -0.50
C PRO A 76 4.85 -1.48 -1.01
N VAL A 77 4.32 -1.07 -2.17
CA VAL A 77 4.57 0.22 -2.79
C VAL A 77 3.23 0.83 -3.19
N ALA A 78 2.67 1.70 -2.34
CA ALA A 78 1.38 2.34 -2.59
C ALA A 78 1.46 3.45 -3.64
N ASN A 79 2.60 4.14 -3.73
CA ASN A 79 2.86 5.20 -4.70
C ASN A 79 4.02 4.83 -5.64
N PRO A 80 3.76 4.06 -6.71
CA PRO A 80 4.80 3.63 -7.64
C PRO A 80 5.47 4.80 -8.37
N LEU A 81 4.77 5.90 -8.60
CA LEU A 81 5.33 7.06 -9.30
C LEU A 81 6.42 7.76 -8.47
N ALA A 82 6.19 7.97 -7.18
CA ALA A 82 7.19 8.52 -6.30
C ALA A 82 8.35 7.53 -6.07
N PHE A 83 8.03 6.24 -5.93
CA PHE A 83 9.01 5.19 -5.66
C PHE A 83 9.99 5.01 -6.82
N ASP A 84 9.50 4.91 -8.04
CA ASP A 84 10.33 4.74 -9.25
C ASP A 84 11.23 5.95 -9.51
N HIS A 85 10.75 7.15 -9.16
CA HIS A 85 11.51 8.39 -9.25
C HIS A 85 12.43 8.67 -8.05
N ARG A 86 12.36 7.82 -7.00
CA ARG A 86 13.11 8.01 -5.76
C ARG A 86 12.90 9.40 -5.16
N SER A 87 11.67 9.90 -5.25
CA SER A 87 11.26 11.20 -4.72
C SER A 87 10.42 11.02 -3.45
N TYR A 88 10.46 12.02 -2.56
CA TYR A 88 9.58 12.01 -1.37
C TYR A 88 8.12 12.11 -1.81
N LEU A 89 7.78 13.14 -2.54
CA LEU A 89 6.45 13.36 -3.12
C LEU A 89 6.40 12.83 -4.56
N THR A 90 5.20 12.65 -5.09
CA THR A 90 5.02 12.39 -6.51
C THR A 90 5.53 13.59 -7.32
N PRO A 91 6.34 13.38 -8.37
CA PRO A 91 6.82 14.47 -9.21
C PRO A 91 5.66 15.29 -9.80
N GLU A 92 5.78 16.61 -9.74
CA GLU A 92 4.76 17.57 -10.24
C GLU A 92 4.39 17.35 -11.73
N ALA A 93 5.29 16.75 -12.50
CA ALA A 93 5.02 16.37 -13.88
C ALA A 93 3.84 15.38 -14.02
N TYR A 94 3.50 14.65 -12.97
CA TYR A 94 2.35 13.74 -12.94
C TYR A 94 1.10 14.36 -12.32
N ASP A 95 1.28 15.18 -11.28
CA ASP A 95 0.20 15.91 -10.63
C ASP A 95 0.75 17.11 -9.87
N ALA A 96 0.52 18.30 -10.41
CA ALA A 96 0.98 19.56 -9.82
C ALA A 96 0.13 20.00 -8.61
N PHE A 97 -1.08 19.46 -8.46
CA PHE A 97 -2.02 19.87 -7.42
C PHE A 97 -1.93 19.02 -6.17
N ASN A 98 -1.80 17.68 -6.33
CA ASN A 98 -1.89 16.70 -5.26
C ASN A 98 -0.65 15.80 -5.21
N SER A 99 0.55 16.38 -5.07
CA SER A 99 1.81 15.65 -5.07
C SER A 99 2.01 14.77 -3.81
N ASN A 100 1.34 15.08 -2.69
CA ASN A 100 1.47 14.32 -1.43
C ASN A 100 0.36 13.26 -1.30
N PHE A 101 0.69 12.03 -1.68
CA PHE A 101 -0.20 10.88 -1.62
C PHE A 101 -0.83 10.67 -0.23
N ASN A 102 -0.09 10.99 0.85
CA ASN A 102 -0.56 10.88 2.23
C ASN A 102 -1.42 12.07 2.69
N ARG A 103 -2.04 12.82 1.79
CA ARG A 103 -2.96 13.93 2.12
C ARG A 103 -4.29 13.86 1.39
N ILE A 104 -4.44 12.87 0.50
CA ILE A 104 -5.56 12.81 -0.43
C ILE A 104 -6.44 11.56 -0.26
N TRP A 105 -6.25 10.80 0.79
CA TRP A 105 -7.11 9.66 1.13
C TRP A 105 -8.52 10.12 1.55
N PRO A 106 -9.59 9.46 1.10
CA PRO A 106 -9.69 8.20 0.35
C PRO A 106 -9.53 8.33 -1.18
N GLY A 107 -9.19 9.47 -1.70
CA GLY A 107 -9.14 9.77 -3.12
C GLY A 107 -10.48 10.26 -3.67
N ASP A 108 -10.47 10.63 -4.95
CA ASP A 108 -11.65 11.02 -5.72
C ASP A 108 -11.52 10.47 -7.14
N GLY A 109 -12.50 9.68 -7.57
CA GLY A 109 -12.53 9.08 -8.91
C GLY A 109 -12.63 10.11 -10.05
N ASP A 110 -13.17 11.29 -9.77
CA ASP A 110 -13.28 12.42 -10.70
C ASP A 110 -12.23 13.52 -10.45
N GLY A 111 -11.37 13.31 -9.46
CA GLY A 111 -10.35 14.25 -9.03
C GLY A 111 -9.09 14.28 -9.90
N SER A 112 -8.02 14.82 -9.33
CA SER A 112 -6.70 14.86 -9.96
C SER A 112 -6.15 13.46 -10.26
N PHE A 113 -5.04 13.40 -10.99
CA PHE A 113 -4.45 12.10 -11.34
C PHE A 113 -4.12 11.25 -10.10
N GLN A 114 -3.51 11.87 -9.07
CA GLN A 114 -3.18 11.18 -7.83
C GLN A 114 -4.41 10.77 -7.03
N GLU A 115 -5.45 11.61 -6.98
CA GLU A 115 -6.68 11.27 -6.28
C GLU A 115 -7.37 10.06 -6.90
N ARG A 116 -7.36 9.95 -8.22
CA ARG A 116 -7.90 8.76 -8.92
C ARG A 116 -7.09 7.50 -8.62
N LEU A 117 -5.75 7.57 -8.50
CA LEU A 117 -4.92 6.42 -8.12
C LEU A 117 -5.26 5.96 -6.71
N VAL A 118 -5.40 6.89 -5.75
CA VAL A 118 -5.77 6.59 -4.37
C VAL A 118 -7.18 5.98 -4.29
N ALA A 119 -8.14 6.56 -5.01
CA ALA A 119 -9.51 6.04 -5.08
C ALA A 119 -9.58 4.57 -5.56
N ASN A 120 -8.62 4.15 -6.39
CA ASN A 120 -8.51 2.76 -6.84
C ASN A 120 -7.79 1.83 -5.85
N ILE A 121 -7.06 2.35 -4.85
CA ILE A 121 -6.54 1.56 -3.73
C ILE A 121 -7.58 1.47 -2.60
N TRP A 122 -8.37 2.52 -2.38
CA TRP A 122 -9.27 2.66 -1.25
C TRP A 122 -10.18 1.46 -0.97
N PRO A 123 -10.76 0.77 -1.97
CA PRO A 123 -11.57 -0.43 -1.71
C PRO A 123 -10.86 -1.56 -0.96
N LEU A 124 -9.52 -1.64 -1.04
CA LEU A 124 -8.74 -2.61 -0.26
C LEU A 124 -8.67 -2.23 1.22
N VAL A 125 -8.61 -0.92 1.50
CA VAL A 125 -8.61 -0.37 2.86
C VAL A 125 -10.01 -0.53 3.47
N GLU A 126 -11.05 -0.17 2.73
CA GLU A 126 -12.44 -0.19 3.18
C GLU A 126 -12.94 -1.61 3.49
N ALA A 127 -12.45 -2.60 2.75
CA ALA A 127 -12.80 -4.01 2.96
C ALA A 127 -12.07 -4.67 4.14
N ALA A 128 -11.14 -3.98 4.81
CA ALA A 128 -10.37 -4.51 5.92
C ALA A 128 -10.96 -4.12 7.28
N ASP A 129 -10.83 -5.02 8.26
CA ASP A 129 -11.19 -4.74 9.66
C ASP A 129 -10.18 -3.82 10.35
N ALA A 130 -8.94 -3.79 9.85
CA ALA A 130 -7.89 -2.88 10.32
C ALA A 130 -6.94 -2.53 9.17
N ALA A 131 -6.44 -1.29 9.16
CA ALA A 131 -5.46 -0.83 8.18
C ALA A 131 -4.20 -0.31 8.87
N ILE A 132 -3.04 -0.64 8.30
CA ILE A 132 -1.72 -0.23 8.78
C ILE A 132 -0.99 0.46 7.63
N ASP A 133 -0.46 1.64 7.90
CA ASP A 133 0.36 2.39 6.96
C ASP A 133 1.76 2.58 7.53
N LEU A 134 2.77 2.11 6.80
CA LEU A 134 4.17 2.10 7.23
C LEU A 134 4.91 3.27 6.60
N HIS A 135 5.39 4.16 7.44
CA HIS A 135 6.22 5.31 7.08
C HIS A 135 7.63 5.20 7.65
N THR A 136 8.53 6.02 7.13
CA THR A 136 9.87 6.23 7.69
C THR A 136 10.00 7.69 8.12
N GLY A 137 10.29 7.91 9.40
CA GLY A 137 10.58 9.23 9.94
C GLY A 137 11.99 9.72 9.56
N MET A 138 12.31 10.95 9.96
CA MET A 138 13.66 11.49 9.84
C MET A 138 14.62 10.74 10.78
N PRO A 139 15.97 10.73 10.50
CA PRO A 139 16.93 9.92 11.25
C PRO A 139 16.94 10.11 12.77
N GLU A 140 16.51 11.27 13.26
CA GLU A 140 16.49 11.60 14.70
C GLU A 140 15.10 11.47 15.33
N MET A 141 14.09 11.03 14.58
CA MET A 141 12.74 10.82 15.12
C MET A 141 12.65 9.51 15.87
N LEU A 142 11.97 9.54 17.03
CA LEU A 142 11.59 8.34 17.74
C LEU A 142 10.53 7.56 16.96
N GLU A 143 10.64 6.25 16.99
CA GLU A 143 9.60 5.37 16.46
C GLU A 143 8.29 5.61 17.22
N HIS A 144 7.20 5.71 16.49
CA HIS A 144 5.88 5.92 17.07
C HIS A 144 4.78 5.30 16.24
N VAL A 145 3.65 5.03 16.87
CA VAL A 145 2.41 4.57 16.23
C VAL A 145 1.34 5.62 16.45
N ARG A 146 0.60 5.95 15.40
CA ARG A 146 -0.58 6.82 15.48
C ARG A 146 -1.82 5.98 15.23
N PHE A 147 -2.81 6.12 16.10
CA PHE A 147 -4.14 5.54 15.92
C PHE A 147 -5.13 6.62 15.49
N ARG A 148 -6.05 6.24 14.64
CA ARG A 148 -7.19 7.06 14.23
C ARG A 148 -8.45 6.23 14.29
#